data_e7935ba1b78075d3cbde0f17072a7811
#
_entry.id   e7935ba1b78075d3cbde0f17072a7811
#
_cell.length_a   1.000
_cell.length_b   1.000
_cell.length_c   1.000
_cell.angle_alpha   90.00
_cell.angle_beta   90.00
_cell.angle_gamma   90.00
#
_symmetry.space_group_name_H-M   'P 1'
#
loop_
_entity.id
_entity.type
_entity.pdbx_description
1 polymer ?
#
loop_
_entity_poly.entity_id
_entity_poly.type
_entity_poly.pdbx_seq_one_letter_code
_entity_poly.pdbx_strand_id
1 'polypeptide(L)'
;MCDVLHEEESLIEISIDSNEEVLSEKTTDKCVKFRNRFLTNEEDVFVHNAWDNVEWNEEQKRQALDAVTKNSTQKISDEDRAKFQNGANQFWDSFYDIHQNRFFKDRHWLFTEFEELAPASNEKRTTTETTPPVVPGGRIIFELGCGVGNTILPILKYSREASLRIYGCDFSAKAIEILRTHPEFDAKRCEVFAMDATLEQWLVPFKEGSLDIIVLIYVLSAIEPTKMQRIAANCYKYLRPGGLVLFRDYGRYDLVQLRFKSGQCLQDNFYVRGDGTMVYFFTQQELRDMFTGVGFEEVQSVVDRRLQVNRSRMLKMYRVWIQSKFRKPDTAT
;
A
#
# COMPACT_ATOMS: atom_id res chain seq x y z
N MET A 1 -15.73 20.14 10.33
CA MET A 1 -14.32 20.39 9.92
C MET A 1 -13.56 19.10 9.61
N CYS A 2 -14.05 17.96 10.09
CA CYS A 2 -13.58 16.60 9.77
C CYS A 2 -13.94 16.15 8.35
N ASP A 3 -15.11 16.60 7.87
CA ASP A 3 -15.68 16.13 6.60
C ASP A 3 -14.89 16.53 5.34
N VAL A 4 -14.16 17.65 5.39
CA VAL A 4 -13.43 18.16 4.21
C VAL A 4 -12.21 17.30 3.85
N LEU A 5 -11.52 16.72 4.84
CA LEU A 5 -10.37 15.87 4.58
C LEU A 5 -10.79 14.46 4.11
N HIS A 6 -11.92 13.96 4.64
CA HIS A 6 -12.47 12.66 4.24
C HIS A 6 -13.07 12.69 2.82
N GLU A 7 -13.79 13.76 2.45
CA GLU A 7 -14.29 13.91 1.08
C GLU A 7 -13.15 14.02 0.05
N GLU A 8 -12.01 14.64 0.40
CA GLU A 8 -10.90 14.80 -0.52
C GLU A 8 -10.07 13.51 -0.68
N GLU A 9 -9.89 12.70 0.36
CA GLU A 9 -9.23 11.39 0.22
C GLU A 9 -10.09 10.40 -0.58
N SER A 10 -11.41 10.36 -0.35
CA SER A 10 -12.33 9.53 -1.11
C SER A 10 -12.44 9.95 -2.58
N LEU A 11 -12.39 11.25 -2.87
CA LEU A 11 -12.42 11.78 -4.25
C LEU A 11 -11.13 11.49 -5.02
N ILE A 12 -10.00 11.33 -4.34
CA ILE A 12 -8.71 11.01 -4.96
C ILE A 12 -8.67 9.54 -5.40
N GLU A 13 -9.25 8.63 -4.65
CA GLU A 13 -9.34 7.22 -5.06
C GLU A 13 -10.44 6.97 -6.10
N ILE A 14 -11.55 7.70 -6.06
CA ILE A 14 -12.65 7.62 -7.04
C ILE A 14 -12.19 8.01 -8.46
N SER A 15 -11.20 8.90 -8.60
CA SER A 15 -10.73 9.33 -9.92
C SER A 15 -9.82 8.32 -10.63
N ILE A 16 -9.37 7.28 -9.96
CA ILE A 16 -8.56 6.20 -10.57
C ILE A 16 -9.46 5.20 -11.32
N ASP A 17 -10.72 5.04 -10.90
CA ASP A 17 -11.65 4.03 -11.44
C ASP A 17 -12.52 4.50 -12.61
N SER A 18 -12.46 5.76 -13.04
CA SER A 18 -13.31 6.25 -14.15
C SER A 18 -12.88 5.79 -15.56
N ASN A 19 -12.06 4.77 -15.67
CA ASN A 19 -11.72 4.10 -16.94
C ASN A 19 -12.32 2.68 -17.05
N GLU A 20 -13.49 2.43 -16.43
CA GLU A 20 -14.28 1.21 -16.67
C GLU A 20 -15.08 1.31 -17.98
N GLU A 21 -14.46 1.59 -19.11
CA GLU A 21 -15.01 1.19 -20.39
C GLU A 21 -13.97 0.34 -21.13
N VAL A 22 -14.43 -0.89 -21.46
CA VAL A 22 -13.78 -1.84 -22.36
C VAL A 22 -12.87 -2.87 -21.68
N LEU A 23 -13.48 -3.82 -21.00
CA LEU A 23 -12.95 -5.18 -20.89
C LEU A 23 -13.92 -6.15 -21.58
N SER A 24 -14.14 -5.95 -22.87
CA SER A 24 -14.62 -7.00 -23.75
C SER A 24 -13.66 -7.14 -24.93
N GLU A 25 -13.00 -8.29 -24.98
CA GLU A 25 -12.34 -8.87 -26.15
C GLU A 25 -11.24 -8.03 -26.85
N LYS A 26 -10.00 -8.23 -26.46
CA LYS A 26 -8.79 -8.43 -27.26
C LYS A 26 -7.55 -8.21 -26.40
N THR A 27 -7.04 -9.30 -25.90
CA THR A 27 -5.94 -9.40 -24.94
C THR A 27 -4.62 -9.56 -25.65
N THR A 28 -3.95 -8.54 -26.14
CA THR A 28 -2.49 -8.65 -26.39
C THR A 28 -1.75 -7.33 -26.42
N ASP A 29 -2.45 -6.18 -26.47
CA ASP A 29 -1.75 -4.89 -26.69
C ASP A 29 -1.99 -3.83 -25.60
N LYS A 30 -2.68 -4.15 -24.51
CA LYS A 30 -3.11 -3.18 -23.47
C LYS A 30 -2.15 -2.99 -22.29
N CYS A 31 -1.19 -3.89 -22.08
CA CYS A 31 -0.26 -3.81 -20.95
C CYS A 31 0.74 -2.65 -21.06
N VAL A 32 0.97 -2.14 -22.25
CA VAL A 32 1.97 -1.08 -22.53
C VAL A 32 1.43 0.34 -22.27
N LYS A 33 0.12 0.52 -22.04
CA LYS A 33 -0.50 1.85 -21.91
C LYS A 33 -0.58 2.43 -20.51
N PHE A 34 -0.36 1.66 -19.45
CA PHE A 34 -0.24 2.16 -18.08
C PHE A 34 1.18 2.65 -17.83
N ARG A 35 1.34 3.87 -17.28
CA ARG A 35 2.60 4.60 -17.00
C ARG A 35 3.20 5.39 -18.18
N ASN A 36 2.49 5.60 -19.30
CA ASN A 36 3.00 6.33 -20.45
C ASN A 36 2.30 7.67 -20.71
N ARG A 37 1.55 8.18 -19.72
CA ARG A 37 0.88 9.47 -19.86
C ARG A 37 1.77 10.57 -19.28
N PHE A 38 2.73 11.03 -20.09
CA PHE A 38 3.65 12.08 -19.68
C PHE A 38 3.04 13.45 -20.00
N LEU A 39 3.14 14.39 -19.06
CA LEU A 39 2.78 15.78 -19.27
C LEU A 39 3.95 16.46 -19.98
N THR A 40 3.82 16.71 -21.27
CA THR A 40 4.84 17.36 -22.10
C THR A 40 4.61 18.86 -22.27
N ASN A 41 3.36 19.32 -22.12
CA ASN A 41 2.98 20.71 -22.17
C ASN A 41 2.09 21.05 -20.97
N GLU A 42 2.44 22.08 -20.23
CA GLU A 42 1.67 22.51 -19.04
C GLU A 42 0.23 22.95 -19.37
N GLU A 43 -0.04 23.42 -20.59
CA GLU A 43 -1.40 23.78 -21.01
C GLU A 43 -2.34 22.57 -21.07
N ASP A 44 -1.79 21.36 -21.27
CA ASP A 44 -2.55 20.13 -21.40
C ASP A 44 -2.87 19.48 -20.04
N VAL A 45 -2.48 20.09 -18.94
CA VAL A 45 -2.59 19.49 -17.60
C VAL A 45 -4.01 19.02 -17.26
N PHE A 46 -5.03 19.71 -17.73
CA PHE A 46 -6.44 19.40 -17.49
C PHE A 46 -7.10 18.55 -18.58
N VAL A 47 -6.35 18.07 -19.57
CA VAL A 47 -6.87 17.17 -20.62
C VAL A 47 -7.16 15.78 -20.06
N HIS A 48 -6.35 15.30 -19.13
CA HIS A 48 -6.51 14.00 -18.47
C HIS A 48 -6.67 14.15 -16.96
N ASN A 49 -7.20 13.08 -16.30
CA ASN A 49 -7.38 13.07 -14.85
C ASN A 49 -6.07 12.77 -14.10
N ALA A 50 -5.07 12.17 -14.76
CA ALA A 50 -3.79 11.86 -14.13
C ALA A 50 -2.66 11.85 -15.17
N TRP A 51 -1.45 12.18 -14.69
CA TRP A 51 -0.20 12.16 -15.43
C TRP A 51 0.84 11.37 -14.63
N ASP A 52 1.60 10.54 -15.32
CA ASP A 52 2.60 9.66 -14.72
C ASP A 52 3.99 10.31 -14.76
N ASN A 53 4.86 9.89 -13.84
CA ASN A 53 6.27 10.26 -13.75
C ASN A 53 6.53 11.77 -13.84
N VAL A 54 5.75 12.54 -13.09
CA VAL A 54 5.87 14.01 -13.11
C VAL A 54 7.12 14.43 -12.35
N GLU A 55 8.02 15.12 -13.03
CA GLU A 55 9.19 15.72 -12.40
C GLU A 55 8.83 17.03 -11.73
N TRP A 56 9.37 17.23 -10.53
CA TRP A 56 9.20 18.45 -9.77
C TRP A 56 10.34 19.42 -10.08
N ASN A 57 10.00 20.67 -10.38
CA ASN A 57 10.98 21.73 -10.46
C ASN A 57 11.48 22.14 -9.06
N GLU A 58 12.53 22.96 -8.99
CA GLU A 58 13.14 23.37 -7.71
C GLU A 58 12.19 24.20 -6.84
N GLU A 59 11.31 24.98 -7.45
CA GLU A 59 10.30 25.76 -6.71
C GLU A 59 9.28 24.84 -6.03
N GLN A 60 8.78 23.80 -6.70
CA GLN A 60 7.88 22.82 -6.13
C GLN A 60 8.55 22.05 -4.97
N LYS A 61 9.82 21.67 -5.13
CA LYS A 61 10.58 21.00 -4.06
C LYS A 61 10.74 21.92 -2.85
N ARG A 62 11.05 23.20 -3.07
CA ARG A 62 11.17 24.19 -2.00
C ARG A 62 9.85 24.39 -1.28
N GLN A 63 8.74 24.58 -2.00
CA GLN A 63 7.40 24.74 -1.41
C GLN A 63 6.98 23.52 -0.60
N ALA A 64 7.31 22.30 -1.07
CA ALA A 64 7.03 21.07 -0.33
C ALA A 64 7.84 21.02 0.98
N LEU A 65 9.11 21.35 0.93
CA LEU A 65 9.97 21.41 2.12
C LEU A 65 9.46 22.46 3.12
N ASP A 66 9.11 23.66 2.66
CA ASP A 66 8.57 24.73 3.49
C ASP A 66 7.26 24.31 4.17
N ALA A 67 6.36 23.63 3.43
CA ALA A 67 5.11 23.13 3.97
C ALA A 67 5.34 22.09 5.07
N VAL A 68 6.22 21.10 4.85
CA VAL A 68 6.57 20.07 5.85
C VAL A 68 7.24 20.71 7.07
N THR A 69 8.16 21.65 6.86
CA THR A 69 8.81 22.38 7.96
C THR A 69 7.77 23.11 8.81
N LYS A 70 6.84 23.81 8.15
CA LYS A 70 5.78 24.57 8.82
C LYS A 70 4.84 23.68 9.61
N ASN A 71 4.37 22.57 9.03
CA ASN A 71 3.42 21.69 9.71
C ASN A 71 4.05 20.87 10.85
N SER A 72 5.37 20.69 10.84
CA SER A 72 6.14 19.98 11.86
C SER A 72 6.69 20.88 12.98
N THR A 73 6.48 22.19 12.91
CA THR A 73 7.00 23.15 13.90
C THR A 73 6.44 22.90 15.29
N GLN A 74 5.15 22.54 15.38
CA GLN A 74 4.49 22.20 16.63
C GLN A 74 4.14 20.73 16.64
N LYS A 75 4.83 19.95 17.46
CA LYS A 75 4.53 18.54 17.68
C LYS A 75 3.44 18.38 18.74
N ILE A 76 2.71 17.30 18.64
CA ILE A 76 1.74 16.85 19.65
C ILE A 76 2.50 16.53 20.94
N SER A 77 1.87 16.73 22.10
CA SER A 77 2.46 16.38 23.41
C SER A 77 2.72 14.86 23.49
N ASP A 78 3.69 14.46 24.32
CA ASP A 78 3.99 13.04 24.52
C ASP A 78 2.78 12.28 25.08
N GLU A 79 1.98 12.94 25.92
CA GLU A 79 0.76 12.37 26.49
C GLU A 79 -0.29 12.09 25.39
N ASP A 80 -0.55 13.06 24.52
CA ASP A 80 -1.52 12.89 23.44
C ASP A 80 -1.00 11.92 22.37
N ARG A 81 0.31 11.94 22.07
CA ARG A 81 0.95 10.94 21.20
C ARG A 81 0.71 9.53 21.72
N ALA A 82 0.91 9.29 23.01
CA ALA A 82 0.67 8.00 23.63
C ALA A 82 -0.81 7.55 23.51
N LYS A 83 -1.77 8.50 23.59
CA LYS A 83 -3.20 8.19 23.38
C LYS A 83 -3.46 7.66 21.97
N PHE A 84 -2.92 8.32 20.93
CA PHE A 84 -3.08 7.87 19.55
C PHE A 84 -2.39 6.53 19.29
N GLN A 85 -1.20 6.32 19.82
CA GLN A 85 -0.46 5.07 19.67
C GLN A 85 -1.14 3.90 20.39
N ASN A 86 -1.61 4.10 21.62
CA ASN A 86 -2.27 3.05 22.40
C ASN A 86 -3.71 2.78 21.93
N GLY A 87 -4.39 3.77 21.37
CA GLY A 87 -5.75 3.65 20.85
C GLY A 87 -5.83 3.30 19.36
N ALA A 88 -4.73 3.00 18.70
CA ALA A 88 -4.67 2.86 17.24
C ALA A 88 -5.69 1.85 16.69
N ASN A 89 -5.90 0.69 17.35
CA ASN A 89 -6.89 -0.28 16.92
C ASN A 89 -8.32 0.26 17.00
N GLN A 90 -8.64 1.03 18.04
CA GLN A 90 -9.98 1.61 18.22
C GLN A 90 -10.28 2.68 17.17
N PHE A 91 -9.27 3.47 16.76
CA PHE A 91 -9.42 4.42 15.67
C PHE A 91 -9.70 3.72 14.35
N TRP A 92 -9.00 2.62 14.04
CA TRP A 92 -9.27 1.83 12.84
C TRP A 92 -10.62 1.11 12.90
N ASP A 93 -11.03 0.55 14.06
CA ASP A 93 -12.37 -0.02 14.23
C ASP A 93 -13.45 1.03 13.98
N SER A 94 -13.31 2.23 14.57
CA SER A 94 -14.23 3.35 14.35
C SER A 94 -14.27 3.79 12.88
N PHE A 95 -13.11 3.84 12.22
CA PHE A 95 -13.01 4.12 10.79
C PHE A 95 -13.84 3.13 9.97
N TYR A 96 -13.67 1.82 10.19
CA TYR A 96 -14.41 0.81 9.45
C TYR A 96 -15.89 0.72 9.85
N ASP A 97 -16.27 1.08 11.07
CA ASP A 97 -17.68 1.21 11.47
C ASP A 97 -18.39 2.29 10.67
N ILE A 98 -17.74 3.42 10.42
CA ILE A 98 -18.30 4.55 9.64
C ILE A 98 -18.29 4.23 8.15
N HIS A 99 -17.17 3.78 7.61
CA HIS A 99 -16.93 3.70 6.17
C HIS A 99 -17.28 2.35 5.55
N GLN A 100 -17.29 1.28 6.34
CA GLN A 100 -17.53 -0.09 5.89
C GLN A 100 -16.55 -0.44 4.74
N ASN A 101 -17.02 -1.04 3.65
CA ASN A 101 -16.25 -1.34 2.44
C ASN A 101 -16.34 -0.25 1.35
N ARG A 102 -16.81 0.97 1.69
CA ARG A 102 -17.09 2.01 0.68
C ARG A 102 -15.96 3.02 0.50
N PHE A 103 -15.01 3.07 1.43
CA PHE A 103 -13.93 4.08 1.41
C PHE A 103 -12.84 3.72 0.42
N PHE A 104 -12.24 2.54 0.57
CA PHE A 104 -11.23 2.06 -0.35
C PHE A 104 -11.86 1.29 -1.51
N LYS A 105 -11.25 1.39 -2.68
CA LYS A 105 -11.65 0.66 -3.88
C LYS A 105 -10.79 -0.58 -4.10
N ASP A 106 -11.34 -1.59 -4.77
CA ASP A 106 -10.59 -2.75 -5.20
C ASP A 106 -9.42 -2.33 -6.07
N ARG A 107 -8.26 -2.90 -5.78
CA ARG A 107 -6.99 -2.49 -6.41
C ARG A 107 -6.77 -3.25 -7.72
N HIS A 108 -7.54 -2.92 -8.77
CA HIS A 108 -7.38 -3.55 -10.10
C HIS A 108 -6.02 -3.26 -10.74
N TRP A 109 -5.36 -2.14 -10.37
CA TRP A 109 -4.02 -1.78 -10.78
C TRP A 109 -2.93 -2.72 -10.23
N LEU A 110 -3.27 -3.53 -9.22
CA LEU A 110 -2.34 -4.38 -8.47
C LEU A 110 -1.54 -5.31 -9.40
N PHE A 111 -2.19 -5.94 -10.36
CA PHE A 111 -1.55 -6.89 -11.27
C PHE A 111 -0.63 -6.23 -12.31
N THR A 112 -0.83 -4.94 -12.55
CA THR A 112 0.07 -4.15 -13.40
C THR A 112 1.32 -3.71 -12.65
N GLU A 113 1.15 -3.37 -11.38
CA GLU A 113 2.24 -2.90 -10.52
C GLU A 113 3.06 -4.05 -9.91
N PHE A 114 2.38 -5.17 -9.62
CA PHE A 114 2.95 -6.37 -9.03
C PHE A 114 2.54 -7.60 -9.85
N GLU A 115 3.29 -7.85 -10.92
CA GLU A 115 3.02 -9.01 -11.80
C GLU A 115 3.10 -10.35 -11.06
N GLU A 116 3.80 -10.39 -9.91
CA GLU A 116 3.90 -11.56 -9.06
C GLU A 116 2.54 -11.96 -8.45
N LEU A 117 1.61 -11.03 -8.34
CA LEU A 117 0.24 -11.28 -7.85
C LEU A 117 -0.72 -11.64 -8.98
N ALA A 118 -0.34 -11.43 -10.24
CA ALA A 118 -1.18 -11.74 -11.38
C ALA A 118 -1.52 -13.26 -11.42
N PRO A 119 -2.71 -13.61 -11.92
CA PRO A 119 -3.08 -15.01 -12.15
C PRO A 119 -2.01 -15.72 -12.99
N ALA A 120 -1.74 -17.00 -12.69
CA ALA A 120 -0.90 -17.79 -13.55
C ALA A 120 -1.59 -17.93 -14.93
N SER A 121 -0.99 -17.37 -15.98
CA SER A 121 -1.42 -17.61 -17.35
C SER A 121 -1.01 -19.03 -17.76
N ASN A 122 -1.86 -19.72 -18.52
CA ASN A 122 -1.51 -21.02 -19.13
C ASN A 122 -0.40 -20.89 -20.21
N GLU A 123 -0.06 -19.68 -20.59
CA GLU A 123 1.10 -19.38 -21.43
C GLU A 123 2.34 -19.32 -20.53
N LYS A 124 3.41 -19.98 -20.95
CA LYS A 124 4.72 -20.03 -20.27
C LYS A 124 5.09 -18.61 -19.82
N ARG A 125 4.99 -18.35 -18.51
CA ARG A 125 5.60 -17.16 -17.95
C ARG A 125 7.04 -17.16 -18.40
N THR A 126 7.43 -16.18 -19.20
CA THR A 126 8.84 -15.85 -19.35
C THR A 126 9.32 -15.52 -17.95
N THR A 127 10.09 -16.42 -17.36
CA THR A 127 10.71 -16.19 -16.05
C THR A 127 11.58 -14.96 -16.16
N THR A 128 11.01 -13.80 -15.76
CA THR A 128 11.87 -12.66 -15.44
C THR A 128 12.59 -12.99 -14.14
N GLU A 129 13.81 -12.54 -13.98
CA GLU A 129 14.64 -12.79 -12.78
C GLU A 129 13.95 -12.41 -11.47
N THR A 130 12.82 -11.68 -11.54
CA THR A 130 12.05 -11.18 -10.41
C THR A 130 10.89 -12.10 -9.98
N THR A 131 10.50 -13.09 -10.81
CA THR A 131 9.35 -13.94 -10.49
C THR A 131 9.78 -15.13 -9.63
N PRO A 132 9.18 -15.36 -8.44
CA PRO A 132 9.47 -16.54 -7.65
C PRO A 132 9.18 -17.81 -8.46
N PRO A 133 10.03 -18.85 -8.39
CA PRO A 133 9.77 -20.10 -9.07
C PRO A 133 8.44 -20.69 -8.62
N VAL A 134 7.67 -21.25 -9.58
CA VAL A 134 6.40 -21.95 -9.28
C VAL A 134 6.74 -23.15 -8.39
N VAL A 135 6.29 -23.11 -7.15
CA VAL A 135 6.54 -24.18 -6.19
C VAL A 135 5.50 -25.30 -6.39
N PRO A 136 5.91 -26.58 -6.41
CA PRO A 136 4.94 -27.68 -6.30
C PRO A 136 4.16 -27.52 -4.99
N GLY A 137 2.83 -27.28 -5.10
CA GLY A 137 1.98 -27.07 -3.92
C GLY A 137 1.19 -25.76 -3.95
N GLY A 138 1.45 -24.87 -4.93
CA GLY A 138 0.75 -23.60 -5.10
C GLY A 138 1.42 -22.44 -4.38
N ARG A 139 0.93 -21.22 -4.66
CA ARG A 139 1.43 -19.99 -4.04
C ARG A 139 0.76 -19.74 -2.70
N ILE A 140 1.55 -19.33 -1.72
CA ILE A 140 1.05 -18.87 -0.40
C ILE A 140 1.34 -17.38 -0.26
N ILE A 141 0.29 -16.59 -0.21
CA ILE A 141 0.35 -15.13 -0.13
C ILE A 141 -0.16 -14.70 1.25
N PHE A 142 0.51 -13.77 1.88
CA PHE A 142 0.05 -13.15 3.12
C PHE A 142 -0.04 -11.63 2.95
N GLU A 143 -1.21 -11.03 3.16
CA GLU A 143 -1.39 -9.58 3.22
C GLU A 143 -1.44 -9.13 4.68
N LEU A 144 -0.52 -8.27 5.06
CA LEU A 144 -0.50 -7.57 6.33
C LEU A 144 -1.30 -6.27 6.18
N GLY A 145 -2.24 -6.00 7.11
CA GLY A 145 -3.15 -4.85 7.00
C GLY A 145 -4.13 -4.99 5.83
N CYS A 146 -4.80 -6.15 5.74
CA CYS A 146 -5.67 -6.46 4.60
C CYS A 146 -6.96 -5.61 4.54
N GLY A 147 -7.31 -4.92 5.63
CA GLY A 147 -8.54 -4.14 5.73
C GLY A 147 -9.76 -4.97 5.37
N VAL A 148 -10.61 -4.39 4.55
CA VAL A 148 -11.83 -5.03 4.03
C VAL A 148 -11.59 -5.85 2.74
N GLY A 149 -10.32 -6.11 2.37
CA GLY A 149 -9.95 -7.06 1.33
C GLY A 149 -9.73 -6.48 -0.06
N ASN A 150 -9.49 -5.19 -0.20
CA ASN A 150 -9.33 -4.53 -1.51
C ASN A 150 -8.16 -5.07 -2.38
N THR A 151 -7.23 -5.85 -1.80
CA THR A 151 -6.21 -6.62 -2.51
C THR A 151 -6.61 -8.09 -2.61
N ILE A 152 -7.08 -8.68 -1.52
CA ILE A 152 -7.42 -10.11 -1.42
C ILE A 152 -8.55 -10.47 -2.39
N LEU A 153 -9.63 -9.70 -2.40
CA LEU A 153 -10.80 -9.98 -3.23
C LEU A 153 -10.47 -9.98 -4.73
N PRO A 154 -9.75 -8.99 -5.30
CA PRO A 154 -9.29 -9.08 -6.68
C PRO A 154 -8.42 -10.31 -6.98
N ILE A 155 -7.49 -10.68 -6.09
CA ILE A 155 -6.67 -11.87 -6.28
C ILE A 155 -7.54 -13.13 -6.31
N LEU A 156 -8.49 -13.27 -5.39
CA LEU A 156 -9.43 -14.40 -5.35
C LEU A 156 -10.31 -14.46 -6.59
N LYS A 157 -10.78 -13.32 -7.06
CA LYS A 157 -11.68 -13.18 -8.20
C LYS A 157 -11.02 -13.59 -9.52
N TYR A 158 -9.80 -13.10 -9.74
CA TYR A 158 -9.13 -13.29 -11.03
C TYR A 158 -8.23 -14.54 -11.08
N SER A 159 -7.74 -15.04 -9.94
CA SER A 159 -6.97 -16.29 -9.91
C SER A 159 -7.88 -17.51 -9.90
N ARG A 160 -7.61 -18.45 -10.81
CA ARG A 160 -8.27 -19.76 -10.89
C ARG A 160 -7.38 -20.90 -10.34
N GLU A 161 -6.26 -20.57 -9.73
CA GLU A 161 -5.34 -21.56 -9.18
C GLU A 161 -5.99 -22.23 -7.95
N ALA A 162 -6.29 -23.52 -8.07
CA ALA A 162 -6.91 -24.29 -6.98
C ALA A 162 -5.96 -24.44 -5.76
N SER A 163 -4.66 -24.37 -6.01
CA SER A 163 -3.60 -24.47 -5.00
C SER A 163 -3.20 -23.13 -4.37
N LEU A 164 -3.78 -21.99 -4.82
CA LEU A 164 -3.53 -20.69 -4.21
C LEU A 164 -4.09 -20.68 -2.79
N ARG A 165 -3.25 -20.28 -1.84
CA ARG A 165 -3.66 -20.02 -0.47
C ARG A 165 -3.34 -18.56 -0.10
N ILE A 166 -4.33 -17.84 0.39
CA ILE A 166 -4.17 -16.45 0.83
C ILE A 166 -4.43 -16.40 2.34
N TYR A 167 -3.54 -15.73 3.04
CA TYR A 167 -3.74 -15.30 4.42
C TYR A 167 -3.83 -13.78 4.47
N GLY A 168 -4.66 -13.25 5.35
CA GLY A 168 -4.74 -11.82 5.59
C GLY A 168 -4.89 -11.53 7.07
N CYS A 169 -4.24 -10.49 7.55
CA CYS A 169 -4.53 -9.99 8.87
C CYS A 169 -4.73 -8.48 8.88
N ASP A 170 -5.51 -8.01 9.82
CA ASP A 170 -5.66 -6.59 10.10
C ASP A 170 -5.69 -6.35 11.60
N PHE A 171 -5.31 -5.16 12.01
CA PHE A 171 -5.39 -4.73 13.40
C PHE A 171 -6.83 -4.53 13.86
N SER A 172 -7.71 -4.11 12.94
CA SER A 172 -9.14 -3.93 13.15
C SER A 172 -9.88 -5.26 13.04
N ALA A 173 -10.47 -5.70 14.15
CA ALA A 173 -11.39 -6.84 14.16
C ALA A 173 -12.64 -6.57 13.32
N LYS A 174 -13.06 -5.31 13.21
CA LYS A 174 -14.19 -4.86 12.41
C LYS A 174 -13.93 -5.03 10.92
N ALA A 175 -12.73 -4.66 10.44
CA ALA A 175 -12.34 -4.87 9.05
C ALA A 175 -12.41 -6.36 8.68
N ILE A 176 -11.89 -7.23 9.53
CA ILE A 176 -11.91 -8.70 9.34
C ILE A 176 -13.35 -9.23 9.28
N GLU A 177 -14.25 -8.74 10.13
CA GLU A 177 -15.67 -9.11 10.11
C GLU A 177 -16.32 -8.73 8.77
N ILE A 178 -16.10 -7.49 8.31
CA ILE A 178 -16.64 -7.00 7.03
C ILE A 178 -16.10 -7.86 5.86
N LEU A 179 -14.79 -8.15 5.85
CA LEU A 179 -14.20 -8.97 4.79
C LEU A 179 -14.76 -10.39 4.76
N ARG A 180 -14.91 -11.04 5.92
CA ARG A 180 -15.46 -12.41 6.00
C ARG A 180 -16.91 -12.52 5.51
N THR A 181 -17.67 -11.44 5.61
CA THR A 181 -19.08 -11.40 5.16
C THR A 181 -19.22 -10.93 3.71
N HIS A 182 -18.12 -10.58 3.05
CA HIS A 182 -18.16 -10.12 1.65
C HIS A 182 -18.59 -11.26 0.71
N PRO A 183 -19.52 -11.04 -0.26
CA PRO A 183 -20.03 -12.08 -1.15
C PRO A 183 -18.96 -12.78 -2.01
N GLU A 184 -17.87 -12.11 -2.33
CA GLU A 184 -16.75 -12.66 -3.12
C GLU A 184 -15.66 -13.31 -2.23
N PHE A 185 -15.86 -13.39 -0.92
CA PHE A 185 -14.89 -14.01 -0.01
C PHE A 185 -14.93 -15.55 -0.17
N ASP A 186 -13.78 -16.14 -0.46
CA ASP A 186 -13.64 -17.59 -0.64
C ASP A 186 -12.87 -18.21 0.54
N ALA A 187 -13.60 -18.68 1.54
CA ALA A 187 -13.03 -19.32 2.74
C ALA A 187 -12.25 -20.62 2.45
N LYS A 188 -12.38 -21.22 1.26
CA LYS A 188 -11.59 -22.39 0.90
C LYS A 188 -10.16 -22.05 0.52
N ARG A 189 -9.96 -20.86 -0.06
CA ARG A 189 -8.65 -20.38 -0.52
C ARG A 189 -8.08 -19.27 0.35
N CYS A 190 -8.90 -18.64 1.21
CA CYS A 190 -8.50 -17.50 2.02
C CYS A 190 -8.87 -17.68 3.49
N GLU A 191 -7.92 -17.33 4.37
CA GLU A 191 -8.13 -17.26 5.80
C GLU A 191 -7.69 -15.87 6.31
N VAL A 192 -8.57 -15.19 7.06
CA VAL A 192 -8.28 -13.86 7.60
C VAL A 192 -8.51 -13.80 9.09
N PHE A 193 -7.70 -13.05 9.82
CA PHE A 193 -7.71 -12.96 11.28
C PHE A 193 -7.27 -11.59 11.79
N ALA A 194 -7.78 -11.20 12.97
CA ALA A 194 -7.31 -9.98 13.63
C ALA A 194 -5.95 -10.25 14.29
N MET A 195 -4.97 -9.36 14.04
CA MET A 195 -3.63 -9.46 14.60
C MET A 195 -2.95 -8.09 14.67
N ASP A 196 -2.31 -7.81 15.79
CA ASP A 196 -1.36 -6.69 15.87
C ASP A 196 -0.01 -7.12 15.28
N ALA A 197 0.33 -6.57 14.12
CA ALA A 197 1.57 -6.84 13.43
C ALA A 197 2.82 -6.34 14.15
N THR A 198 2.66 -5.46 15.15
CA THR A 198 3.77 -4.90 15.93
C THR A 198 4.25 -5.81 17.06
N LEU A 199 3.54 -6.93 17.31
CA LEU A 199 3.93 -7.92 18.31
C LEU A 199 5.26 -8.57 17.92
N GLU A 200 6.03 -8.95 18.93
CA GLU A 200 7.31 -9.63 18.75
C GLU A 200 7.15 -10.97 18.05
N GLN A 201 6.13 -11.72 18.46
CA GLN A 201 5.79 -13.01 17.86
C GLN A 201 4.39 -12.94 17.24
N TRP A 202 4.30 -13.24 15.95
CA TRP A 202 3.02 -13.35 15.26
C TRP A 202 2.34 -14.69 15.58
N LEU A 203 1.07 -14.63 15.96
CA LEU A 203 0.21 -15.80 16.11
C LEU A 203 -0.52 -16.05 14.79
N VAL A 204 0.09 -16.85 13.93
CA VAL A 204 -0.33 -17.05 12.54
C VAL A 204 -0.57 -18.54 12.23
N PRO A 205 -1.48 -18.87 11.29
CA PRO A 205 -1.82 -20.26 10.96
C PRO A 205 -0.83 -20.94 9.99
N PHE A 206 0.29 -20.29 9.66
CA PHE A 206 1.31 -20.80 8.74
C PHE A 206 2.68 -20.88 9.42
N LYS A 207 3.57 -21.69 8.85
CA LYS A 207 4.90 -21.95 9.42
C LYS A 207 5.91 -20.86 9.02
N GLU A 208 6.96 -20.74 9.82
CA GLU A 208 8.13 -19.96 9.44
C GLU A 208 8.73 -20.50 8.13
N GLY A 209 9.19 -19.61 7.28
CA GLY A 209 9.79 -19.96 5.99
C GLY A 209 8.84 -20.61 4.99
N SER A 210 7.53 -20.41 5.09
CA SER A 210 6.54 -21.05 4.21
C SER A 210 5.85 -20.13 3.20
N LEU A 211 5.94 -18.81 3.37
CA LEU A 211 5.28 -17.84 2.50
C LEU A 211 6.08 -17.55 1.24
N ASP A 212 5.40 -17.48 0.11
CA ASP A 212 6.00 -17.05 -1.17
C ASP A 212 6.03 -15.53 -1.28
N ILE A 213 4.95 -14.87 -0.87
CA ILE A 213 4.77 -13.43 -1.01
C ILE A 213 4.15 -12.87 0.26
N ILE A 214 4.71 -11.76 0.76
CA ILE A 214 4.09 -10.89 1.75
C ILE A 214 3.76 -9.56 1.10
N VAL A 215 2.52 -9.10 1.27
CA VAL A 215 2.01 -7.84 0.71
C VAL A 215 1.87 -6.81 1.83
N LEU A 216 2.47 -5.64 1.62
CA LEU A 216 2.44 -4.48 2.51
C LEU A 216 1.98 -3.25 1.69
N ILE A 217 0.67 -3.02 1.58
CA ILE A 217 0.12 -1.92 0.79
C ILE A 217 -0.68 -0.98 1.69
N TYR A 218 -0.16 0.22 1.92
CA TYR A 218 -0.72 1.27 2.78
C TYR A 218 -0.96 0.81 4.22
N VAL A 219 -0.03 0.05 4.77
CA VAL A 219 -0.11 -0.46 6.14
C VAL A 219 1.06 0.01 7.01
N LEU A 220 2.29 -0.03 6.47
CA LEU A 220 3.46 0.29 7.28
C LEU A 220 3.45 1.76 7.73
N SER A 221 2.92 2.66 6.90
CA SER A 221 2.73 4.07 7.25
C SER A 221 1.81 4.29 8.46
N ALA A 222 0.85 3.40 8.71
CA ALA A 222 -0.06 3.51 9.85
C ALA A 222 0.57 3.06 11.19
N ILE A 223 1.80 2.57 11.16
CA ILE A 223 2.50 1.98 12.30
C ILE A 223 3.54 2.96 12.84
N GLU A 224 3.70 2.95 14.15
CA GLU A 224 4.74 3.73 14.82
C GLU A 224 6.12 3.36 14.28
N PRO A 225 6.95 4.35 13.85
CA PRO A 225 8.24 4.10 13.21
C PRO A 225 9.18 3.20 14.00
N THR A 226 9.19 3.31 15.33
CA THR A 226 10.03 2.47 16.21
C THR A 226 9.70 0.98 16.15
N LYS A 227 8.51 0.63 15.67
CA LYS A 227 8.03 -0.76 15.57
C LYS A 227 8.19 -1.36 14.17
N MET A 228 8.48 -0.55 13.15
CA MET A 228 8.53 -0.99 11.75
C MET A 228 9.64 -2.00 11.47
N GLN A 229 10.81 -1.82 12.11
CA GLN A 229 11.94 -2.74 11.96
C GLN A 229 11.58 -4.19 12.38
N ARG A 230 10.75 -4.34 13.41
CA ARG A 230 10.27 -5.65 13.88
C ARG A 230 9.37 -6.31 12.83
N ILE A 231 8.55 -5.53 12.15
CA ILE A 231 7.71 -6.05 11.06
C ILE A 231 8.57 -6.57 9.91
N ALA A 232 9.60 -5.81 9.51
CA ALA A 232 10.54 -6.28 8.49
C ALA A 232 11.23 -7.60 8.91
N ALA A 233 11.64 -7.73 10.18
CA ALA A 233 12.24 -8.95 10.72
C ALA A 233 11.25 -10.14 10.71
N ASN A 234 10.01 -9.91 11.07
CA ASN A 234 8.97 -10.94 11.00
C ASN A 234 8.66 -11.33 9.55
N CYS A 235 8.60 -10.39 8.62
CA CYS A 235 8.48 -10.71 7.19
C CYS A 235 9.63 -11.63 6.73
N TYR A 236 10.87 -11.32 7.12
CA TYR A 236 12.02 -12.17 6.80
C TYR A 236 11.89 -13.58 7.38
N LYS A 237 11.43 -13.68 8.62
CA LYS A 237 11.24 -14.96 9.32
C LYS A 237 10.25 -15.88 8.61
N TYR A 238 9.10 -15.35 8.19
CA TYR A 238 8.01 -16.15 7.63
C TYR A 238 8.12 -16.41 6.12
N LEU A 239 8.83 -15.58 5.37
CA LEU A 239 9.11 -15.84 3.96
C LEU A 239 10.07 -17.04 3.81
N ARG A 240 9.79 -17.88 2.79
CA ARG A 240 10.77 -18.90 2.35
C ARG A 240 11.96 -18.22 1.66
N PRO A 241 13.11 -18.92 1.52
CA PRO A 241 14.17 -18.48 0.61
C PRO A 241 13.61 -18.18 -0.79
N GLY A 242 14.06 -17.11 -1.43
CA GLY A 242 13.54 -16.61 -2.70
C GLY A 242 12.18 -15.92 -2.63
N GLY A 243 11.51 -15.91 -1.48
CA GLY A 243 10.21 -15.23 -1.29
C GLY A 243 10.33 -13.71 -1.32
N LEU A 244 9.23 -13.02 -1.62
CA LEU A 244 9.17 -11.58 -1.86
C LEU A 244 8.29 -10.83 -0.86
N VAL A 245 8.74 -9.66 -0.45
CA VAL A 245 7.88 -8.59 0.09
C VAL A 245 7.53 -7.65 -1.06
N LEU A 246 6.25 -7.39 -1.24
CA LEU A 246 5.71 -6.41 -2.17
C LEU A 246 5.17 -5.23 -1.36
N PHE A 247 5.81 -4.09 -1.52
CA PHE A 247 5.57 -2.90 -0.71
C PHE A 247 5.06 -1.74 -1.56
N ARG A 248 4.02 -1.04 -1.09
CA ARG A 248 3.61 0.27 -1.61
C ARG A 248 3.01 1.10 -0.49
N ASP A 249 3.52 2.33 -0.31
CA ASP A 249 3.02 3.24 0.72
C ASP A 249 3.36 4.70 0.39
N TYR A 250 2.90 5.64 1.23
CA TYR A 250 3.11 7.07 1.04
C TYR A 250 4.58 7.46 1.05
N GLY A 251 4.98 8.21 0.01
CA GLY A 251 6.30 8.81 -0.09
C GLY A 251 6.38 10.20 0.53
N ARG A 252 7.59 10.63 0.88
CA ARG A 252 7.88 11.98 1.38
C ARG A 252 7.39 13.04 0.40
N TYR A 253 6.77 14.09 0.93
CA TYR A 253 6.17 15.19 0.18
C TYR A 253 4.92 14.83 -0.62
N ASP A 254 4.28 13.67 -0.37
CA ASP A 254 2.95 13.43 -0.91
C ASP A 254 1.98 14.56 -0.50
N LEU A 255 1.01 14.85 -1.34
CA LEU A 255 0.01 15.89 -1.09
C LEU A 255 -0.62 15.79 0.31
N VAL A 256 -0.87 14.56 0.79
CA VAL A 256 -1.43 14.35 2.13
C VAL A 256 -0.50 14.91 3.20
N GLN A 257 0.83 14.70 3.08
CA GLN A 257 1.80 15.27 4.01
C GLN A 257 1.77 16.79 3.99
N LEU A 258 1.69 17.39 2.81
CA LEU A 258 1.75 18.86 2.66
C LEU A 258 0.51 19.58 3.24
N ARG A 259 -0.60 18.85 3.40
CA ARG A 259 -1.88 19.39 3.90
C ARG A 259 -2.06 19.30 5.42
N PHE A 260 -1.19 18.60 6.13
CA PHE A 260 -1.26 18.57 7.58
C PHE A 260 -1.08 19.95 8.16
N LYS A 261 -1.79 20.18 9.27
CA LYS A 261 -1.73 21.46 10.02
C LYS A 261 -0.76 21.35 11.18
N SER A 262 -0.28 22.48 11.65
CA SER A 262 0.44 22.56 12.92
C SER A 262 -0.40 21.89 14.03
N GLY A 263 0.25 21.09 14.89
CA GLY A 263 -0.39 20.34 15.97
C GLY A 263 -0.96 18.97 15.54
N GLN A 264 -0.66 18.49 14.33
CA GLN A 264 -0.97 17.12 13.88
C GLN A 264 0.28 16.24 13.72
N CYS A 265 1.48 16.80 13.94
CA CYS A 265 2.75 16.11 13.83
C CYS A 265 3.07 15.39 15.14
N LEU A 266 3.13 14.05 15.10
CA LEU A 266 3.51 13.19 16.22
C LEU A 266 5.03 13.17 16.42
N GLN A 267 5.74 13.01 15.31
CA GLN A 267 7.20 13.12 15.18
C GLN A 267 7.56 13.44 13.73
N ASP A 268 8.81 13.65 13.40
CA ASP A 268 9.21 13.98 12.04
C ASP A 268 8.66 12.97 11.03
N ASN A 269 7.90 13.49 10.05
CA ASN A 269 7.24 12.73 8.99
C ASN A 269 6.15 11.73 9.44
N PHE A 270 5.72 11.78 10.69
CA PHE A 270 4.66 10.97 11.27
C PHE A 270 3.55 11.86 11.83
N TYR A 271 2.35 11.66 11.34
CA TYR A 271 1.22 12.55 11.61
C TYR A 271 -0.03 11.78 12.04
N VAL A 272 -0.94 12.46 12.72
CA VAL A 272 -2.28 11.96 13.04
C VAL A 272 -3.33 12.68 12.17
N ARG A 273 -4.23 11.90 11.59
CA ARG A 273 -5.37 12.41 10.83
C ARG A 273 -6.51 12.84 11.76
N GLY A 274 -7.52 13.49 11.20
CA GLY A 274 -8.68 13.96 11.95
C GLY A 274 -9.51 12.86 12.62
N ASP A 275 -9.47 11.65 12.10
CA ASP A 275 -10.13 10.46 12.63
C ASP A 275 -9.30 9.69 13.68
N GLY A 276 -8.09 10.17 13.98
CA GLY A 276 -7.16 9.57 14.93
C GLY A 276 -6.27 8.49 14.33
N THR A 277 -6.43 8.11 13.07
CA THR A 277 -5.49 7.22 12.40
C THR A 277 -4.16 7.92 12.12
N MET A 278 -3.08 7.16 12.06
CA MET A 278 -1.74 7.72 11.90
C MET A 278 -1.20 7.47 10.50
N VAL A 279 -0.25 8.30 10.04
CA VAL A 279 0.42 8.10 8.76
C VAL A 279 1.86 8.60 8.80
N TYR A 280 2.77 7.76 8.33
CA TYR A 280 4.18 8.05 8.08
C TYR A 280 4.45 8.23 6.59
N PHE A 281 5.41 9.07 6.25
CA PHE A 281 5.82 9.31 4.86
C PHE A 281 7.27 8.87 4.66
N PHE A 282 7.48 7.91 3.79
CA PHE A 282 8.76 7.22 3.58
C PHE A 282 9.65 7.90 2.55
N THR A 283 10.95 7.65 2.69
CA THR A 283 11.94 7.76 1.60
C THR A 283 12.36 6.36 1.15
N GLN A 284 12.89 6.26 -0.08
CA GLN A 284 13.45 4.98 -0.57
C GLN A 284 14.59 4.48 0.33
N GLN A 285 15.42 5.41 0.83
CA GLN A 285 16.57 5.05 1.65
C GLN A 285 16.15 4.45 3.00
N GLU A 286 15.15 5.03 3.67
CA GLU A 286 14.60 4.48 4.92
C GLU A 286 14.08 3.05 4.74
N LEU A 287 13.36 2.78 3.66
CA LEU A 287 12.85 1.45 3.35
C LEU A 287 13.98 0.48 3.01
N ARG A 288 14.94 0.91 2.20
CA ARG A 288 16.14 0.12 1.88
C ARG A 288 16.85 -0.28 3.16
N ASP A 289 17.20 0.67 4.03
CA ASP A 289 17.94 0.42 5.26
C ASP A 289 17.16 -0.52 6.19
N MET A 290 15.83 -0.33 6.28
CA MET A 290 14.95 -1.16 7.10
C MET A 290 14.95 -2.62 6.64
N PHE A 291 14.73 -2.89 5.37
CA PHE A 291 14.61 -4.25 4.86
C PHE A 291 15.96 -4.92 4.66
N THR A 292 16.98 -4.22 4.13
CA THR A 292 18.31 -4.81 3.98
C THR A 292 18.99 -5.04 5.32
N GLY A 293 18.70 -4.20 6.32
CA GLY A 293 19.20 -4.36 7.69
C GLY A 293 18.77 -5.67 8.38
N VAL A 294 17.70 -6.32 7.90
CA VAL A 294 17.27 -7.66 8.37
C VAL A 294 17.64 -8.79 7.41
N GLY A 295 18.37 -8.49 6.32
CA GLY A 295 18.91 -9.48 5.41
C GLY A 295 18.20 -9.62 4.06
N PHE A 296 17.23 -8.77 3.73
CA PHE A 296 16.62 -8.75 2.41
C PHE A 296 17.56 -8.15 1.36
N GLU A 297 17.38 -8.57 0.12
CA GLU A 297 17.92 -7.92 -1.08
C GLU A 297 16.85 -7.00 -1.70
N GLU A 298 17.22 -5.75 -2.01
CA GLU A 298 16.34 -4.85 -2.76
C GLU A 298 16.32 -5.26 -4.24
N VAL A 299 15.18 -5.71 -4.73
CA VAL A 299 14.99 -6.09 -6.14
C VAL A 299 14.55 -4.90 -6.98
N GLN A 300 13.68 -4.08 -6.41
CA GLN A 300 13.13 -2.89 -7.06
C GLN A 300 12.81 -1.85 -6.01
N SER A 301 13.08 -0.58 -6.32
CA SER A 301 12.57 0.55 -5.55
C SER A 301 12.30 1.72 -6.48
N VAL A 302 11.06 2.21 -6.49
CA VAL A 302 10.60 3.28 -7.37
C VAL A 302 9.87 4.33 -6.56
N VAL A 303 10.16 5.60 -6.82
CA VAL A 303 9.32 6.71 -6.37
C VAL A 303 8.30 6.99 -7.47
N ASP A 304 7.06 6.58 -7.24
CA ASP A 304 5.94 6.82 -8.15
C ASP A 304 5.39 8.24 -7.91
N ARG A 305 5.68 9.15 -8.83
CA ARG A 305 5.19 10.53 -8.79
C ARG A 305 4.13 10.72 -9.83
N ARG A 306 2.93 11.09 -9.38
CA ARG A 306 1.81 11.36 -10.29
C ARG A 306 1.21 12.73 -10.02
N LEU A 307 0.77 13.38 -11.07
CA LEU A 307 -0.09 14.53 -10.97
C LEU A 307 -1.53 14.09 -11.24
N GLN A 308 -2.33 13.99 -10.19
CA GLN A 308 -3.77 13.81 -10.29
C GLN A 308 -4.44 15.16 -10.49
N VAL A 309 -5.50 15.21 -11.28
CA VAL A 309 -6.13 16.44 -11.67
C VAL A 309 -7.64 16.37 -11.42
N ASN A 310 -8.16 17.30 -10.65
CA ASN A 310 -9.58 17.54 -10.57
C ASN A 310 -9.97 18.64 -11.58
N ARG A 311 -10.50 18.23 -12.72
CA ARG A 311 -10.84 19.14 -13.83
C ARG A 311 -11.96 20.09 -13.49
N SER A 312 -12.96 19.67 -12.70
CA SER A 312 -14.08 20.51 -12.32
C SER A 312 -13.70 21.62 -11.34
N ARG A 313 -12.72 21.37 -10.48
CA ARG A 313 -12.20 22.33 -9.50
C ARG A 313 -10.89 22.99 -9.93
N MET A 314 -10.34 22.62 -11.10
CA MET A 314 -9.05 23.09 -11.61
C MET A 314 -7.91 22.89 -10.62
N LEU A 315 -7.92 21.75 -9.90
CA LEU A 315 -6.92 21.44 -8.88
C LEU A 315 -5.85 20.50 -9.43
N LYS A 316 -4.60 20.82 -9.11
CA LYS A 316 -3.42 19.97 -9.36
C LYS A 316 -3.04 19.29 -8.04
N MET A 317 -2.94 17.97 -8.04
CA MET A 317 -2.69 17.16 -6.85
C MET A 317 -1.48 16.27 -7.09
N TYR A 318 -0.33 16.69 -6.57
CA TYR A 318 0.92 15.94 -6.71
C TYR A 318 0.98 14.81 -5.68
N ARG A 319 0.97 13.58 -6.17
CA ARG A 319 1.03 12.39 -5.34
C ARG A 319 2.40 11.75 -5.41
N VAL A 320 2.84 11.24 -4.28
CA VAL A 320 4.13 10.54 -4.15
C VAL A 320 3.93 9.26 -3.38
N TRP A 321 4.25 8.13 -4.01
CA TRP A 321 4.29 6.82 -3.35
C TRP A 321 5.66 6.19 -3.55
N ILE A 322 6.01 5.30 -2.64
CA ILE A 322 7.17 4.43 -2.82
C ILE A 322 6.68 3.03 -3.04
N GLN A 323 7.17 2.42 -4.12
CA GLN A 323 6.90 1.04 -4.46
C GLN A 323 8.21 0.27 -4.49
N SER A 324 8.29 -0.79 -3.70
CA SER A 324 9.52 -1.59 -3.57
C SER A 324 9.21 -3.07 -3.56
N LYS A 325 10.21 -3.86 -3.99
CA LYS A 325 10.23 -5.30 -3.88
C LYS A 325 11.52 -5.71 -3.18
N PHE A 326 11.37 -6.53 -2.14
CA PHE A 326 12.49 -7.06 -1.38
C PHE A 326 12.44 -8.59 -1.41
N ARG A 327 13.56 -9.23 -1.74
CA ARG A 327 13.68 -10.69 -1.80
C ARG A 327 14.45 -11.20 -0.58
N LYS A 328 13.91 -12.25 0.03
CA LYS A 328 14.71 -13.05 0.95
C LYS A 328 15.71 -13.87 0.12
N PRO A 329 17.02 -13.72 0.34
CA PRO A 329 18.03 -14.50 -0.39
C PRO A 329 17.73 -15.99 -0.37
N ASP A 330 18.07 -16.69 -1.44
CA ASP A 330 18.18 -18.13 -1.39
C ASP A 330 19.29 -18.47 -0.38
N THR A 331 19.05 -19.41 0.52
CA THR A 331 20.06 -19.79 1.51
C THR A 331 21.37 -20.02 0.79
N ALA A 332 22.39 -19.24 1.19
CA ALA A 332 23.74 -19.50 0.70
C ALA A 332 24.07 -20.96 0.98
N THR A 333 24.38 -21.68 -0.09
CA THR A 333 24.96 -23.00 -0.06
C THR A 333 26.28 -23.00 0.71
#